data_59d1ae644f0362a03c6b66d0a013510a
#
_entry.id   59d1ae644f0362a03c6b66d0a013510a
#
_cell.length_a   1.000
_cell.length_b   1.000
_cell.length_c   1.000
_cell.angle_alpha   90.00
_cell.angle_beta   90.00
_cell.angle_gamma   90.00
#
_symmetry.space_group_name_H-M   'P 1'
#
loop_
_entity.id
_entity.type
_entity.pdbx_description
1 polymer ?
#
loop_
_entity_poly.entity_id
_entity_poly.type
_entity_poly.pdbx_seq_one_letter_code
_entity_poly.pdbx_strand_id
1 'polypeptide(L)'
;MIDPTSKLSINRQAHVLGISRGSVYYQPRPISDADLKLMHRIDKLHMELPFAGSRMLRDLLAQEGFKVGRLHVATLMKRMGITALFRKPNTSKPAPGHKIYRYLLRNLPVVRPNQVWAMDITYIPMARGFIYLAAVIDWFTRRVLAWRVSITLEADFCIEAVQEALARHGTPEIFNTDQGSQFTSMEFIKVLADREIKISMDGKGAWRDNVFVERLWRTIKYEEVYLRAYSNVPEARASLARYISFYNGRRPHSSLDGKTPDQAYFNLLEPVAAAA
;
A
#
# COMPACT_ATOMS: atom_id res chain seq x y z
N MET A 1 -21.80 37.25 6.95
CA MET A 1 -22.41 36.34 7.94
C MET A 1 -22.99 37.14 9.13
N ILE A 2 -22.25 38.02 9.78
CA ILE A 2 -22.77 38.98 10.75
C ILE A 2 -23.19 40.24 10.01
N ASP A 3 -24.44 40.68 10.18
CA ASP A 3 -24.99 41.88 9.56
C ASP A 3 -25.27 42.95 10.64
N PRO A 4 -24.48 44.04 10.67
CA PRO A 4 -24.69 45.12 11.62
C PRO A 4 -26.03 45.83 11.48
N THR A 5 -26.67 45.75 10.30
CA THR A 5 -27.95 46.41 9.99
C THR A 5 -29.18 45.55 10.33
N SER A 6 -28.96 44.32 10.70
CA SER A 6 -30.03 43.38 11.08
C SER A 6 -30.78 43.82 12.33
N LYS A 7 -32.07 43.49 12.43
CA LYS A 7 -32.87 43.67 13.63
C LYS A 7 -32.36 42.86 14.85
N LEU A 8 -31.55 41.80 14.62
CA LEU A 8 -30.90 41.01 15.67
C LEU A 8 -29.61 41.70 16.12
N SER A 9 -29.43 41.85 17.42
CA SER A 9 -28.17 42.39 17.95
C SER A 9 -27.00 41.46 17.57
N ILE A 10 -25.79 42.06 17.37
CA ILE A 10 -24.56 41.31 17.02
C ILE A 10 -24.30 40.13 18.01
N ASN A 11 -24.57 40.34 19.32
CA ASN A 11 -24.45 39.30 20.32
C ASN A 11 -25.37 38.10 20.02
N ARG A 12 -26.61 38.35 19.62
CA ARG A 12 -27.57 37.30 19.31
C ARG A 12 -27.25 36.60 18.02
N GLN A 13 -26.75 37.33 17.01
CA GLN A 13 -26.25 36.74 15.78
C GLN A 13 -25.05 35.85 16.04
N ALA A 14 -24.06 36.30 16.84
CA ALA A 14 -22.90 35.50 17.22
C ALA A 14 -23.29 34.21 17.98
N HIS A 15 -24.25 34.30 18.90
CA HIS A 15 -24.78 33.16 19.63
C HIS A 15 -25.45 32.13 18.71
N VAL A 16 -26.29 32.57 17.77
CA VAL A 16 -26.97 31.71 16.78
C VAL A 16 -25.95 31.01 15.87
N LEU A 17 -24.87 31.70 15.53
CA LEU A 17 -23.79 31.15 14.68
C LEU A 17 -22.77 30.30 15.46
N GLY A 18 -22.91 30.16 16.79
CA GLY A 18 -21.97 29.42 17.62
C GLY A 18 -20.55 30.02 17.69
N ILE A 19 -20.41 31.34 17.43
CA ILE A 19 -19.11 32.05 17.47
C ILE A 19 -19.04 33.00 18.66
N SER A 20 -17.84 33.21 19.19
CA SER A 20 -17.67 34.19 20.28
C SER A 20 -17.85 35.60 19.76
N ARG A 21 -18.37 36.53 20.61
CA ARG A 21 -18.44 37.94 20.29
C ARG A 21 -17.07 38.52 19.90
N GLY A 22 -15.99 38.07 20.57
CA GLY A 22 -14.63 38.54 20.26
C GLY A 22 -14.21 38.17 18.84
N SER A 23 -14.68 37.02 18.32
CA SER A 23 -14.40 36.61 16.93
C SER A 23 -15.05 37.52 15.89
N VAL A 24 -16.19 38.16 16.22
CA VAL A 24 -16.90 39.08 15.32
C VAL A 24 -16.09 40.36 15.12
N TYR A 25 -15.44 40.84 16.16
CA TYR A 25 -14.65 42.09 16.14
C TYR A 25 -13.16 41.84 15.92
N TYR A 26 -12.74 40.57 15.79
CA TYR A 26 -11.34 40.27 15.58
C TYR A 26 -10.88 40.73 14.19
N GLN A 27 -9.94 41.67 14.17
CA GLN A 27 -9.21 42.02 12.97
C GLN A 27 -7.80 41.44 13.05
N PRO A 28 -7.39 40.64 12.03
CA PRO A 28 -6.03 40.11 11.99
C PRO A 28 -5.01 41.22 12.03
N ARG A 29 -4.04 41.14 12.92
CA ARG A 29 -2.92 42.10 12.92
C ARG A 29 -2.13 41.94 11.62
N PRO A 30 -1.78 43.05 10.95
CA PRO A 30 -0.90 43.03 9.78
C PRO A 30 0.45 42.41 10.15
N ILE A 31 1.06 41.74 9.20
CA ILE A 31 2.40 41.15 9.37
C ILE A 31 3.39 42.30 9.44
N SER A 32 4.30 42.30 10.42
CA SER A 32 5.33 43.32 10.55
C SER A 32 6.37 43.21 9.41
N ASP A 33 7.00 44.32 9.03
CA ASP A 33 8.07 44.33 8.03
C ASP A 33 9.24 43.41 8.42
N ALA A 34 9.53 43.29 9.72
CA ALA A 34 10.54 42.41 10.24
C ALA A 34 10.15 40.91 9.98
N ASP A 35 8.88 40.57 10.21
CA ASP A 35 8.38 39.22 9.92
C ASP A 35 8.34 38.96 8.40
N LEU A 36 7.99 39.93 7.58
CA LEU A 36 8.03 39.77 6.12
C LEU A 36 9.45 39.49 5.62
N LYS A 37 10.44 40.22 6.13
CA LYS A 37 11.87 39.94 5.81
C LYS A 37 12.27 38.51 6.21
N LEU A 38 11.89 38.09 7.42
CA LEU A 38 12.14 36.72 7.88
C LEU A 38 11.44 35.68 7.02
N MET A 39 10.16 35.90 6.66
CA MET A 39 9.40 35.01 5.78
C MET A 39 10.06 34.86 4.43
N HIS A 40 10.48 35.94 3.79
CA HIS A 40 11.22 35.88 2.52
C HIS A 40 12.53 35.11 2.64
N ARG A 41 13.26 35.26 3.77
CA ARG A 41 14.50 34.50 3.96
C ARG A 41 14.24 33.02 4.24
N ILE A 42 13.21 32.70 5.04
CA ILE A 42 12.77 31.33 5.29
C ILE A 42 12.36 30.64 3.98
N ASP A 43 11.64 31.35 3.11
CA ASP A 43 11.23 30.83 1.80
C ASP A 43 12.45 30.43 0.95
N LYS A 44 13.42 31.33 0.81
CA LYS A 44 14.66 31.03 0.09
C LYS A 44 15.41 29.84 0.66
N LEU A 45 15.58 29.78 1.98
CA LEU A 45 16.23 28.67 2.66
C LEU A 45 15.44 27.35 2.47
N HIS A 46 14.11 27.42 2.42
CA HIS A 46 13.29 26.24 2.18
C HIS A 46 13.42 25.74 0.75
N MET A 47 13.53 26.62 -0.24
CA MET A 47 13.79 26.24 -1.63
C MET A 47 15.16 25.57 -1.81
N GLU A 48 16.18 26.01 -1.08
CA GLU A 48 17.53 25.43 -1.10
C GLU A 48 17.61 24.13 -0.27
N LEU A 49 16.94 24.11 0.90
CA LEU A 49 17.01 23.04 1.90
C LEU A 49 15.59 22.60 2.34
N PRO A 50 14.82 21.94 1.46
CA PRO A 50 13.42 21.64 1.73
C PRO A 50 13.19 20.70 2.93
N PHE A 51 14.22 19.99 3.38
CA PHE A 51 14.20 19.16 4.58
C PHE A 51 14.41 19.93 5.89
N ALA A 52 14.80 21.23 5.83
CA ALA A 52 15.10 22.03 7.00
C ALA A 52 13.83 22.37 7.79
N GLY A 53 13.73 21.87 9.01
CA GLY A 53 12.67 22.22 9.95
C GLY A 53 12.99 23.48 10.77
N SER A 54 12.03 23.93 11.59
CA SER A 54 12.14 25.18 12.37
C SER A 54 13.38 25.30 13.27
N ARG A 55 13.98 24.19 13.71
CA ARG A 55 15.23 24.22 14.47
C ARG A 55 16.40 24.60 13.58
N MET A 56 16.57 23.88 12.48
CA MET A 56 17.65 24.12 11.52
C MET A 56 17.52 25.51 10.89
N LEU A 57 16.31 25.91 10.48
CA LEU A 57 16.07 27.25 9.92
C LEU A 57 16.40 28.37 10.93
N ARG A 58 16.09 28.18 12.23
CA ARG A 58 16.52 29.14 13.28
C ARG A 58 18.03 29.27 13.29
N ASP A 59 18.77 28.16 13.26
CA ASP A 59 20.22 28.14 13.34
C ASP A 59 20.86 28.77 12.10
N LEU A 60 20.33 28.49 10.92
CA LEU A 60 20.76 29.13 9.66
C LEU A 60 20.48 30.64 9.67
N LEU A 61 19.32 31.07 10.11
CA LEU A 61 18.99 32.49 10.27
C LEU A 61 19.89 33.18 11.28
N ALA A 62 20.26 32.49 12.36
CA ALA A 62 21.20 33.04 13.36
C ALA A 62 22.60 33.24 12.78
N GLN A 63 23.09 32.36 11.92
CA GLN A 63 24.36 32.52 11.17
C GLN A 63 24.33 33.75 10.24
N GLU A 64 23.16 34.09 9.74
CA GLU A 64 22.95 35.30 8.91
C GLU A 64 22.66 36.56 9.72
N GLY A 65 22.75 36.49 11.05
CA GLY A 65 22.56 37.63 11.96
C GLY A 65 21.12 37.89 12.42
N PHE A 66 20.16 37.04 12.03
CA PHE A 66 18.78 37.18 12.50
C PHE A 66 18.62 36.58 13.92
N LYS A 67 18.26 37.42 14.89
CA LYS A 67 17.95 36.97 16.26
C LYS A 67 16.47 36.56 16.36
N VAL A 68 16.18 35.31 16.07
CA VAL A 68 14.80 34.78 16.07
C VAL A 68 14.70 33.47 16.83
N GLY A 69 13.65 33.29 17.63
CA GLY A 69 13.38 32.06 18.36
C GLY A 69 12.74 30.98 17.49
N ARG A 70 12.98 29.70 17.84
CA ARG A 70 12.42 28.54 17.14
C ARG A 70 10.90 28.60 16.97
N LEU A 71 10.16 28.96 18.04
CA LEU A 71 8.71 29.04 18.01
C LEU A 71 8.19 30.09 17.03
N HIS A 72 8.91 31.23 16.94
CA HIS A 72 8.58 32.29 16.00
C HIS A 72 8.79 31.81 14.55
N VAL A 73 9.94 31.15 14.27
CA VAL A 73 10.18 30.52 12.96
C VAL A 73 9.09 29.51 12.62
N ALA A 74 8.69 28.64 13.55
CA ALA A 74 7.62 27.68 13.33
C ALA A 74 6.27 28.35 13.04
N THR A 75 5.97 29.49 13.68
CA THR A 75 4.75 30.25 13.43
C THR A 75 4.78 30.86 12.04
N LEU A 76 5.91 31.42 11.59
CA LEU A 76 6.07 31.98 10.25
C LEU A 76 5.96 30.89 9.19
N MET A 77 6.63 29.75 9.36
CA MET A 77 6.47 28.58 8.48
C MET A 77 5.00 28.16 8.34
N LYS A 78 4.27 28.06 9.46
CA LYS A 78 2.84 27.73 9.45
C LYS A 78 2.01 28.76 8.67
N ARG A 79 2.28 30.06 8.83
CA ARG A 79 1.61 31.14 8.08
C ARG A 79 1.85 31.06 6.58
N MET A 80 3.05 30.64 6.17
CA MET A 80 3.46 30.47 4.77
C MET A 80 3.00 29.14 4.18
N GLY A 81 2.44 28.22 4.99
CA GLY A 81 2.10 26.86 4.55
C GLY A 81 3.33 25.98 4.28
N ILE A 82 4.50 26.36 4.78
CA ILE A 82 5.77 25.65 4.58
C ILE A 82 5.93 24.58 5.65
N THR A 83 6.26 23.36 5.21
CA THR A 83 6.61 22.24 6.09
C THR A 83 7.86 21.54 5.58
N ALA A 84 8.78 21.18 6.48
CA ALA A 84 9.96 20.42 6.11
C ALA A 84 9.57 19.08 5.46
N LEU A 85 10.29 18.71 4.40
CA LEU A 85 10.15 17.39 3.79
C LEU A 85 10.84 16.35 4.68
N PHE A 86 10.07 15.44 5.22
CA PHE A 86 10.58 14.30 5.98
C PHE A 86 9.66 13.10 5.76
N ARG A 87 10.19 11.91 6.00
CA ARG A 87 9.38 10.70 5.97
C ARG A 87 8.32 10.78 7.08
N LYS A 88 7.07 10.94 6.68
CA LYS A 88 5.95 10.95 7.62
C LYS A 88 5.83 9.58 8.31
N PRO A 89 5.41 9.53 9.59
CA PRO A 89 5.09 8.27 10.25
C PRO A 89 4.04 7.51 9.44
N ASN A 90 4.12 6.19 9.48
CA ASN A 90 3.08 5.36 8.88
C ASN A 90 1.74 5.65 9.57
N THR A 91 0.78 6.14 8.81
CA THR A 91 -0.56 6.45 9.30
C THR A 91 -1.53 5.28 9.17
N SER A 92 -1.12 4.20 8.48
CA SER A 92 -1.91 2.98 8.38
C SER A 92 -1.93 2.28 9.73
N LYS A 93 -3.05 2.40 10.43
CA LYS A 93 -3.32 1.67 11.67
C LYS A 93 -4.27 0.52 11.34
N PRO A 94 -4.05 -0.69 11.90
CA PRO A 94 -5.02 -1.77 11.78
C PRO A 94 -6.39 -1.29 12.25
N ALA A 95 -7.47 -1.62 11.51
CA ALA A 95 -8.81 -1.29 11.97
C ALA A 95 -9.13 -2.11 13.23
N PRO A 96 -9.87 -1.53 14.21
CA PRO A 96 -10.32 -2.28 15.39
C PRO A 96 -11.13 -3.50 14.94
N GLY A 97 -10.81 -4.68 15.45
CA GLY A 97 -11.55 -5.92 15.16
C GLY A 97 -10.98 -6.76 14.00
N HIS A 98 -9.92 -6.33 13.33
CA HIS A 98 -9.25 -7.19 12.34
C HIS A 98 -8.62 -8.40 13.02
N LYS A 99 -9.07 -9.59 12.64
CA LYS A 99 -8.56 -10.85 13.15
C LYS A 99 -7.26 -11.21 12.45
N ILE A 100 -6.18 -11.34 13.21
CA ILE A 100 -4.90 -11.86 12.72
C ILE A 100 -4.87 -13.35 13.02
N TYR A 101 -4.56 -14.15 12.00
CA TYR A 101 -4.44 -15.60 12.11
C TYR A 101 -2.99 -16.00 12.41
N ARG A 102 -2.81 -17.17 13.05
CA ARG A 102 -1.46 -17.68 13.33
C ARG A 102 -0.79 -18.18 12.06
N TYR A 103 0.53 -18.04 12.00
CA TYR A 103 1.33 -18.66 10.94
C TYR A 103 1.35 -20.19 11.11
N LEU A 104 0.85 -20.90 10.11
CA LEU A 104 0.67 -22.35 10.17
C LEU A 104 1.77 -23.15 9.45
N LEU A 105 2.65 -22.49 8.69
CA LEU A 105 3.62 -23.15 7.83
C LEU A 105 4.96 -23.43 8.49
N ARG A 106 5.14 -23.06 9.78
CA ARG A 106 6.38 -23.32 10.50
C ARG A 106 6.59 -24.84 10.66
N ASN A 107 7.68 -25.35 10.07
CA ASN A 107 8.04 -26.77 10.07
C ASN A 107 7.00 -27.70 9.40
N LEU A 108 6.06 -27.14 8.62
CA LEU A 108 5.13 -27.93 7.84
C LEU A 108 5.82 -28.41 6.55
N PRO A 109 5.98 -29.73 6.34
CA PRO A 109 6.42 -30.26 5.05
C PRO A 109 5.29 -30.05 4.03
N VAL A 110 5.55 -29.23 3.00
CA VAL A 110 4.64 -29.07 1.87
C VAL A 110 5.11 -30.02 0.79
N VAL A 111 4.35 -31.07 0.52
CA VAL A 111 4.80 -32.24 -0.27
C VAL A 111 3.95 -32.49 -1.52
N ARG A 112 2.88 -31.75 -1.73
CA ARG A 112 1.96 -31.95 -2.86
C ARG A 112 1.31 -30.65 -3.33
N PRO A 113 0.84 -30.61 -4.60
CA PRO A 113 0.00 -29.50 -5.09
C PRO A 113 -1.25 -29.31 -4.23
N ASN A 114 -1.75 -28.09 -4.18
CA ASN A 114 -2.96 -27.70 -3.45
C ASN A 114 -2.93 -27.94 -1.93
N GLN A 115 -1.78 -28.25 -1.36
CA GLN A 115 -1.64 -28.31 0.10
C GLN A 115 -1.61 -26.90 0.70
N VAL A 116 -0.83 -26.00 0.13
CA VAL A 116 -0.72 -24.61 0.56
C VAL A 116 -0.74 -23.70 -0.66
N TRP A 117 -1.63 -22.73 -0.62
CA TRP A 117 -1.58 -21.59 -1.54
C TRP A 117 -1.09 -20.35 -0.81
N ALA A 118 -0.43 -19.48 -1.52
CA ALA A 118 0.00 -18.17 -0.99
C ALA A 118 -0.39 -17.03 -1.92
N MET A 119 -0.66 -15.89 -1.33
CA MET A 119 -1.02 -14.68 -2.05
C MET A 119 -0.31 -13.46 -1.47
N ASP A 120 0.01 -12.53 -2.35
CA ASP A 120 0.57 -11.23 -2.00
C ASP A 120 0.28 -10.22 -3.11
N ILE A 121 0.59 -8.95 -2.84
CA ILE A 121 0.41 -7.82 -3.76
C ILE A 121 1.75 -7.15 -4.00
N THR A 122 2.03 -6.83 -5.25
CA THR A 122 3.21 -6.03 -5.58
C THR A 122 2.88 -4.83 -6.47
N TYR A 123 3.75 -3.82 -6.44
CA TYR A 123 3.68 -2.65 -7.30
C TYR A 123 4.38 -2.92 -8.62
N ILE A 124 3.74 -2.57 -9.72
CA ILE A 124 4.28 -2.61 -11.07
C ILE A 124 4.45 -1.17 -11.55
N PRO A 125 5.68 -0.68 -11.73
CA PRO A 125 5.92 0.66 -12.23
C PRO A 125 5.48 0.78 -13.69
N MET A 126 4.99 1.96 -14.03
CA MET A 126 4.58 2.35 -15.38
C MET A 126 5.30 3.62 -15.81
N ALA A 127 5.17 4.03 -17.04
CA ALA A 127 5.74 5.31 -17.52
C ALA A 127 5.22 6.50 -16.70
N ARG A 128 3.97 6.40 -16.18
CA ARG A 128 3.40 7.37 -15.23
C ARG A 128 2.71 6.62 -14.09
N GLY A 129 3.28 6.70 -12.88
CA GLY A 129 2.72 6.06 -11.70
C GLY A 129 3.00 4.56 -11.62
N PHE A 130 2.05 3.82 -11.09
CA PHE A 130 2.14 2.38 -10.89
C PHE A 130 0.75 1.75 -10.84
N ILE A 131 0.70 0.43 -11.01
CA ILE A 131 -0.48 -0.39 -10.77
C ILE A 131 -0.15 -1.50 -9.76
N TYR A 132 -1.16 -2.16 -9.26
CA TYR A 132 -1.02 -3.28 -8.33
C TYR A 132 -1.21 -4.59 -9.08
N LEU A 133 -0.38 -5.56 -8.76
CA LEU A 133 -0.51 -6.95 -9.21
C LEU A 133 -0.68 -7.84 -8.00
N ALA A 134 -1.79 -8.57 -7.93
CA ALA A 134 -2.01 -9.64 -6.98
C ALA A 134 -1.90 -10.98 -7.68
N ALA A 135 -1.29 -11.98 -7.02
CA ALA A 135 -1.22 -13.33 -7.55
C ALA A 135 -1.39 -14.38 -6.45
N VAL A 136 -2.10 -15.44 -6.79
CA VAL A 136 -2.22 -16.66 -6.00
C VAL A 136 -1.28 -17.69 -6.59
N ILE A 137 -0.41 -18.28 -5.77
CA ILE A 137 0.51 -19.33 -6.20
C ILE A 137 0.30 -20.62 -5.39
N ASP A 138 0.52 -21.74 -6.03
CA ASP A 138 0.71 -23.01 -5.34
C ASP A 138 2.11 -23.07 -4.72
N TRP A 139 2.17 -23.31 -3.42
CA TRP A 139 3.43 -23.27 -2.67
C TRP A 139 4.40 -24.38 -3.07
N PHE A 140 3.89 -25.55 -3.43
CA PHE A 140 4.72 -26.70 -3.78
C PHE A 140 5.30 -26.57 -5.19
N THR A 141 4.45 -26.27 -6.17
CA THR A 141 4.81 -26.27 -7.59
C THR A 141 5.26 -24.90 -8.11
N ARG A 142 5.10 -23.83 -7.32
CA ARG A 142 5.35 -22.44 -7.73
C ARG A 142 4.43 -21.92 -8.83
N ARG A 143 3.42 -22.71 -9.22
CA ARG A 143 2.48 -22.32 -10.26
C ARG A 143 1.65 -21.12 -9.85
N VAL A 144 1.58 -20.11 -10.72
CA VAL A 144 0.62 -19.01 -10.58
C VAL A 144 -0.75 -19.53 -10.99
N LEU A 145 -1.67 -19.63 -10.03
CA LEU A 145 -3.00 -20.19 -10.22
C LEU A 145 -3.98 -19.15 -10.77
N ALA A 146 -3.91 -17.93 -10.24
CA ALA A 146 -4.67 -16.79 -10.70
C ALA A 146 -3.90 -15.49 -10.38
N TRP A 147 -4.24 -14.44 -11.09
CA TRP A 147 -3.66 -13.11 -10.88
C TRP A 147 -4.61 -12.01 -11.34
N ARG A 148 -4.47 -10.82 -10.74
CA ARG A 148 -5.25 -9.62 -11.11
C ARG A 148 -4.38 -8.38 -11.08
N VAL A 149 -4.74 -7.43 -11.95
CA VAL A 149 -4.15 -6.09 -11.98
C VAL A 149 -5.21 -5.08 -11.60
N SER A 150 -4.88 -4.16 -10.70
CA SER A 150 -5.75 -3.06 -10.28
C SER A 150 -5.00 -1.72 -10.26
N ILE A 151 -5.74 -0.63 -10.43
CA ILE A 151 -5.27 0.74 -10.22
C ILE A 151 -5.52 1.22 -8.79
N THR A 152 -6.34 0.52 -8.02
CA THR A 152 -6.65 0.78 -6.61
C THR A 152 -6.14 -0.36 -5.73
N LEU A 153 -5.87 -0.07 -4.47
CA LEU A 153 -5.41 -1.06 -3.47
C LEU A 153 -6.57 -1.51 -2.57
N GLU A 154 -7.73 -1.76 -3.16
CA GLU A 154 -8.92 -2.31 -2.49
C GLU A 154 -8.85 -3.83 -2.40
N ALA A 155 -9.74 -4.47 -1.64
CA ALA A 155 -9.70 -5.93 -1.46
C ALA A 155 -10.28 -6.69 -2.66
N ASP A 156 -11.12 -6.07 -3.49
CA ASP A 156 -11.93 -6.71 -4.52
C ASP A 156 -11.09 -7.50 -5.53
N PHE A 157 -10.01 -6.91 -6.07
CA PHE A 157 -9.17 -7.61 -7.05
C PHE A 157 -8.42 -8.82 -6.46
N CYS A 158 -8.17 -8.81 -5.14
CA CYS A 158 -7.63 -9.96 -4.41
C CYS A 158 -8.70 -11.06 -4.29
N ILE A 159 -9.92 -10.67 -3.94
CA ILE A 159 -11.07 -11.58 -3.83
C ILE A 159 -11.34 -12.25 -5.18
N GLU A 160 -11.38 -11.48 -6.27
CA GLU A 160 -11.54 -12.02 -7.61
C GLU A 160 -10.45 -13.04 -7.99
N ALA A 161 -9.18 -12.73 -7.66
CA ALA A 161 -8.08 -13.65 -7.93
C ALA A 161 -8.24 -14.97 -7.16
N VAL A 162 -8.62 -14.90 -5.87
CA VAL A 162 -8.86 -16.09 -5.05
C VAL A 162 -10.05 -16.89 -5.58
N GLN A 163 -11.14 -16.24 -5.90
CA GLN A 163 -12.35 -16.90 -6.44
C GLN A 163 -12.06 -17.62 -7.78
N GLU A 164 -11.28 -17.00 -8.66
CA GLU A 164 -10.84 -17.62 -9.90
C GLU A 164 -9.95 -18.83 -9.64
N ALA A 165 -8.97 -18.72 -8.72
CA ALA A 165 -8.10 -19.82 -8.36
C ALA A 165 -8.91 -21.01 -7.81
N LEU A 166 -9.85 -20.73 -6.90
CA LEU A 166 -10.74 -21.75 -6.31
C LEU A 166 -11.63 -22.43 -7.34
N ALA A 167 -12.19 -21.67 -8.29
CA ALA A 167 -13.07 -22.21 -9.34
C ALA A 167 -12.32 -23.11 -10.32
N ARG A 168 -11.03 -22.83 -10.59
CA ARG A 168 -10.24 -23.59 -11.57
C ARG A 168 -9.43 -24.74 -11.01
N HIS A 169 -9.02 -24.65 -9.75
CA HIS A 169 -8.01 -25.54 -9.16
C HIS A 169 -8.48 -26.26 -7.89
N GLY A 170 -9.74 -26.02 -7.48
CA GLY A 170 -10.28 -26.56 -6.23
C GLY A 170 -9.82 -25.76 -5.01
N THR A 171 -9.80 -26.39 -3.84
CA THR A 171 -9.52 -25.75 -2.56
C THR A 171 -8.18 -26.21 -1.99
N PRO A 172 -7.31 -25.32 -1.49
CA PRO A 172 -6.13 -25.70 -0.72
C PRO A 172 -6.52 -26.08 0.72
N GLU A 173 -5.63 -26.78 1.42
CA GLU A 173 -5.79 -26.99 2.86
C GLU A 173 -5.51 -25.72 3.66
N ILE A 174 -4.48 -24.96 3.23
CA ILE A 174 -4.03 -23.73 3.90
C ILE A 174 -3.86 -22.63 2.86
N PHE A 175 -4.33 -21.43 3.21
CA PHE A 175 -4.13 -20.22 2.43
C PHE A 175 -3.28 -19.24 3.25
N ASN A 176 -2.11 -18.86 2.73
CA ASN A 176 -1.15 -17.98 3.41
C ASN A 176 -1.10 -16.59 2.78
N THR A 177 -1.15 -15.56 3.62
CA THR A 177 -1.01 -14.15 3.22
C THR A 177 -0.16 -13.39 4.23
N ASP A 178 0.17 -12.13 3.93
CA ASP A 178 0.62 -11.20 4.94
C ASP A 178 -0.56 -10.64 5.76
N GLN A 179 -0.27 -9.68 6.66
CA GLN A 179 -1.27 -9.02 7.50
C GLN A 179 -1.79 -7.70 6.86
N GLY A 180 -1.75 -7.61 5.53
CA GLY A 180 -2.26 -6.46 4.79
C GLY A 180 -3.75 -6.22 5.02
N SER A 181 -4.19 -4.96 4.90
CA SER A 181 -5.60 -4.59 5.10
C SER A 181 -6.56 -5.32 4.14
N GLN A 182 -6.08 -5.64 2.94
CA GLN A 182 -6.84 -6.39 1.93
C GLN A 182 -7.14 -7.81 2.40
N PHE A 183 -6.14 -8.47 3.00
CA PHE A 183 -6.23 -9.87 3.45
C PHE A 183 -6.87 -10.04 4.83
N THR A 184 -6.93 -8.96 5.62
CA THR A 184 -7.62 -8.94 6.91
C THR A 184 -9.04 -8.40 6.82
N SER A 185 -9.53 -8.04 5.63
CA SER A 185 -10.91 -7.62 5.40
C SER A 185 -11.88 -8.77 5.65
N MET A 186 -13.07 -8.45 6.14
CA MET A 186 -14.10 -9.46 6.44
C MET A 186 -14.53 -10.21 5.18
N GLU A 187 -14.61 -9.50 4.06
CA GLU A 187 -15.01 -10.04 2.76
C GLU A 187 -14.00 -11.07 2.26
N PHE A 188 -12.70 -10.77 2.35
CA PHE A 188 -11.65 -11.69 1.94
C PHE A 188 -11.62 -12.94 2.84
N ILE A 189 -11.65 -12.74 4.16
CA ILE A 189 -11.66 -13.84 5.15
C ILE A 189 -12.89 -14.74 4.93
N LYS A 190 -14.05 -14.18 4.64
CA LYS A 190 -15.28 -14.93 4.40
C LYS A 190 -15.15 -15.87 3.20
N VAL A 191 -14.52 -15.45 2.10
CA VAL A 191 -14.30 -16.33 0.92
C VAL A 191 -13.55 -17.60 1.26
N LEU A 192 -12.57 -17.52 2.16
CA LEU A 192 -11.78 -18.67 2.61
C LEU A 192 -12.53 -19.50 3.67
N ALA A 193 -13.17 -18.82 4.62
CA ALA A 193 -13.89 -19.47 5.72
C ALA A 193 -15.12 -20.26 5.22
N ASP A 194 -15.88 -19.73 4.26
CA ASP A 194 -17.04 -20.40 3.65
C ASP A 194 -16.64 -21.71 2.93
N ARG A 195 -15.34 -21.94 2.68
CA ARG A 195 -14.79 -23.15 2.07
C ARG A 195 -13.93 -23.99 3.03
N GLU A 196 -14.00 -23.70 4.33
CA GLU A 196 -13.27 -24.40 5.38
C GLU A 196 -11.73 -24.40 5.19
N ILE A 197 -11.20 -23.43 4.44
CA ILE A 197 -9.77 -23.28 4.19
C ILE A 197 -9.10 -22.71 5.44
N LYS A 198 -8.03 -23.34 5.92
CA LYS A 198 -7.25 -22.83 7.05
C LYS A 198 -6.48 -21.58 6.64
N ILE A 199 -6.69 -20.47 7.37
CA ILE A 199 -6.02 -19.20 7.11
C ILE A 199 -4.73 -19.12 7.91
N SER A 200 -3.64 -18.82 7.23
CA SER A 200 -2.32 -18.56 7.79
C SER A 200 -1.89 -17.14 7.46
N MET A 201 -1.30 -16.42 8.42
CA MET A 201 -0.78 -15.08 8.18
C MET A 201 0.67 -14.98 8.66
N ASP A 202 1.51 -14.38 7.82
CA ASP A 202 2.92 -14.15 8.11
C ASP A 202 3.10 -13.29 9.37
N GLY A 203 4.14 -13.50 10.13
CA GLY A 203 4.53 -12.64 11.22
C GLY A 203 4.90 -11.24 10.70
N LYS A 204 4.63 -10.20 11.49
CA LYS A 204 4.99 -8.83 11.12
C LYS A 204 6.50 -8.71 10.87
N GLY A 205 6.87 -8.40 9.63
CA GLY A 205 8.27 -8.30 9.20
C GLY A 205 8.98 -9.61 8.91
N ALA A 206 8.28 -10.76 8.93
CA ALA A 206 8.83 -12.08 8.68
C ALA A 206 8.75 -12.43 7.17
N TRP A 207 9.54 -11.72 6.34
CA TRP A 207 9.58 -11.91 4.89
C TRP A 207 9.85 -13.36 4.44
N ARG A 208 10.51 -14.17 5.30
CA ARG A 208 10.76 -15.59 5.02
C ARG A 208 9.50 -16.44 5.02
N ASP A 209 8.45 -15.95 5.66
CA ASP A 209 7.19 -16.66 5.80
C ASP A 209 6.36 -16.67 4.50
N ASN A 210 6.71 -15.81 3.50
CA ASN A 210 6.09 -15.79 2.16
C ASN A 210 7.14 -15.80 1.02
N VAL A 211 8.26 -16.47 1.23
CA VAL A 211 9.45 -16.43 0.37
C VAL A 211 9.19 -16.78 -1.10
N PHE A 212 8.19 -17.59 -1.41
CA PHE A 212 7.95 -18.03 -2.78
C PHE A 212 7.18 -17.01 -3.60
N VAL A 213 6.27 -16.26 -2.98
CA VAL A 213 5.61 -15.14 -3.65
C VAL A 213 6.61 -13.99 -3.85
N GLU A 214 7.46 -13.73 -2.87
CA GLU A 214 8.54 -12.74 -2.99
C GLU A 214 9.53 -13.08 -4.12
N ARG A 215 9.86 -14.36 -4.29
CA ARG A 215 10.67 -14.82 -5.42
C ARG A 215 9.93 -14.66 -6.75
N LEU A 216 8.63 -14.91 -6.80
CA LEU A 216 7.81 -14.65 -7.98
C LEU A 216 7.87 -13.16 -8.35
N TRP A 217 7.72 -12.26 -7.37
CA TRP A 217 7.82 -10.82 -7.61
C TRP A 217 9.18 -10.41 -8.17
N ARG A 218 10.25 -10.92 -7.58
CA ARG A 218 11.59 -10.68 -8.09
C ARG A 218 11.71 -11.14 -9.55
N THR A 219 11.25 -12.33 -9.83
CA THR A 219 11.33 -12.92 -11.18
C THR A 219 10.53 -12.10 -12.19
N ILE A 220 9.27 -11.76 -11.92
CA ILE A 220 8.43 -10.92 -12.77
C ILE A 220 9.07 -9.54 -12.99
N LYS A 221 9.58 -8.92 -11.92
CA LYS A 221 10.17 -7.58 -12.02
C LYS A 221 11.43 -7.55 -12.88
N TYR A 222 12.35 -8.49 -12.69
CA TYR A 222 13.62 -8.49 -13.39
C TYR A 222 13.55 -9.07 -14.81
N GLU A 223 12.65 -10.02 -15.05
CA GLU A 223 12.57 -10.70 -16.34
C GLU A 223 11.54 -10.05 -17.29
N GLU A 224 10.62 -9.24 -16.78
CA GLU A 224 9.59 -8.58 -17.61
C GLU A 224 9.46 -7.08 -17.30
N VAL A 225 9.15 -6.68 -16.07
CA VAL A 225 8.71 -5.33 -15.76
C VAL A 225 9.80 -4.29 -15.98
N TYR A 226 11.02 -4.53 -15.48
CA TYR A 226 12.12 -3.58 -15.60
C TYR A 226 12.72 -3.50 -17.02
N LEU A 227 12.34 -4.43 -17.88
CA LEU A 227 12.70 -4.41 -19.29
C LEU A 227 11.69 -3.63 -20.15
N ARG A 228 10.61 -3.15 -19.54
CA ARG A 228 9.50 -2.49 -20.21
C ARG A 228 9.19 -1.14 -19.56
N ALA A 229 8.60 -0.24 -20.36
CA ALA A 229 8.05 1.03 -19.90
C ALA A 229 6.58 1.09 -20.31
N TYR A 230 5.72 0.42 -19.55
CA TYR A 230 4.30 0.34 -19.85
C TYR A 230 3.65 1.72 -19.90
N SER A 231 3.01 2.04 -21.01
CA SER A 231 2.36 3.33 -21.24
C SER A 231 0.94 3.38 -20.64
N ASN A 232 0.28 2.23 -20.54
CA ASN A 232 -1.10 2.12 -20.06
C ASN A 232 -1.39 0.76 -19.42
N VAL A 233 -2.50 0.67 -18.69
CA VAL A 233 -2.90 -0.54 -17.95
C VAL A 233 -3.19 -1.74 -18.87
N PRO A 234 -3.90 -1.60 -20.01
CA PRO A 234 -4.10 -2.72 -20.95
C PRO A 234 -2.78 -3.31 -21.47
N GLU A 235 -1.81 -2.48 -21.81
CA GLU A 235 -0.48 -2.93 -22.24
C GLU A 235 0.24 -3.73 -21.14
N ALA A 236 0.27 -3.19 -19.91
CA ALA A 236 0.87 -3.88 -18.77
C ALA A 236 0.19 -5.22 -18.51
N ARG A 237 -1.15 -5.26 -18.54
CA ARG A 237 -1.93 -6.49 -18.35
C ARG A 237 -1.62 -7.53 -19.44
N ALA A 238 -1.58 -7.13 -20.70
CA ALA A 238 -1.28 -8.04 -21.80
C ALA A 238 0.16 -8.59 -21.72
N SER A 239 1.11 -7.76 -21.32
CA SER A 239 2.51 -8.15 -21.16
C SER A 239 2.70 -9.12 -20.00
N LEU A 240 2.12 -8.80 -18.84
CA LEU A 240 2.11 -9.68 -17.66
C LEU A 240 1.42 -11.02 -17.96
N ALA A 241 0.31 -11.01 -18.73
CA ALA A 241 -0.38 -12.24 -19.14
C ALA A 241 0.54 -13.17 -19.93
N ARG A 242 1.24 -12.63 -20.93
CA ARG A 242 2.24 -13.40 -21.72
C ARG A 242 3.37 -13.92 -20.85
N TYR A 243 3.87 -13.08 -19.96
CA TYR A 243 4.96 -13.47 -19.07
C TYR A 243 4.53 -14.56 -18.07
N ILE A 244 3.38 -14.43 -17.43
CA ILE A 244 2.88 -15.44 -16.48
C ILE A 244 2.59 -16.78 -17.21
N SER A 245 2.07 -16.73 -18.43
CA SER A 245 1.93 -17.93 -19.28
C SER A 245 3.28 -18.58 -19.55
N PHE A 246 4.31 -17.80 -19.92
CA PHE A 246 5.68 -18.30 -20.08
C PHE A 246 6.23 -18.87 -18.77
N TYR A 247 6.05 -18.17 -17.64
CA TYR A 247 6.49 -18.59 -16.32
C TYR A 247 5.92 -19.96 -15.93
N ASN A 248 4.63 -20.16 -16.12
CA ASN A 248 3.97 -21.43 -15.78
C ASN A 248 4.34 -22.55 -16.74
N GLY A 249 4.30 -22.30 -18.06
CA GLY A 249 4.32 -23.37 -19.06
C GLY A 249 5.69 -23.65 -19.71
N ARG A 250 6.64 -22.69 -19.62
CA ARG A 250 7.92 -22.81 -20.37
C ARG A 250 9.15 -22.50 -19.55
N ARG A 251 9.04 -21.72 -18.49
CA ARG A 251 10.20 -21.31 -17.68
C ARG A 251 10.65 -22.48 -16.79
N PRO A 252 11.91 -22.99 -16.94
CA PRO A 252 12.43 -24.03 -16.08
C PRO A 252 12.76 -23.47 -14.69
N HIS A 253 12.54 -24.25 -13.65
CA HIS A 253 12.83 -23.88 -12.28
C HIS A 253 13.85 -24.84 -11.65
N SER A 254 14.93 -24.31 -11.12
CA SER A 254 15.98 -25.12 -10.46
C SER A 254 15.45 -25.87 -9.22
N SER A 255 14.50 -25.28 -8.48
CA SER A 255 13.86 -25.91 -7.33
C SER A 255 12.83 -26.99 -7.69
N LEU A 256 12.57 -27.20 -8.98
CA LEU A 256 11.68 -28.21 -9.53
C LEU A 256 12.43 -29.17 -10.48
N ASP A 257 13.73 -29.33 -10.28
CA ASP A 257 14.61 -30.18 -11.10
C ASP A 257 14.53 -29.84 -12.61
N GLY A 258 14.44 -28.54 -12.91
CA GLY A 258 14.34 -28.03 -14.27
C GLY A 258 12.96 -28.13 -14.90
N LYS A 259 11.97 -28.68 -14.21
CA LYS A 259 10.57 -28.71 -14.67
C LYS A 259 9.95 -27.32 -14.63
N THR A 260 8.92 -27.14 -15.45
CA THR A 260 8.07 -25.96 -15.35
C THR A 260 7.03 -26.10 -14.23
N PRO A 261 6.48 -25.00 -13.71
CA PRO A 261 5.39 -25.05 -12.73
C PRO A 261 4.18 -25.87 -13.21
N ASP A 262 3.81 -25.77 -14.49
CA ASP A 262 2.72 -26.58 -15.07
C ASP A 262 3.04 -28.08 -15.04
N GLN A 263 4.25 -28.46 -15.43
CA GLN A 263 4.67 -29.86 -15.36
C GLN A 263 4.67 -30.40 -13.92
N ALA A 264 5.15 -29.59 -12.96
CA ALA A 264 5.15 -29.96 -11.56
C ALA A 264 3.72 -30.05 -10.98
N TYR A 265 2.81 -29.21 -11.44
CA TYR A 265 1.44 -29.16 -10.93
C TYR A 265 0.59 -30.29 -11.50
N PHE A 266 0.53 -30.45 -12.82
CA PHE A 266 -0.37 -31.40 -13.48
C PHE A 266 0.13 -32.83 -13.44
N ASN A 267 1.45 -33.08 -13.42
CA ASN A 267 1.99 -34.45 -13.37
C ASN A 267 1.90 -35.07 -11.98
N LEU A 268 1.61 -34.30 -10.94
CA LEU A 268 1.49 -34.77 -9.56
C LEU A 268 0.05 -34.73 -9.03
N LEU A 269 -0.89 -34.19 -9.80
CA LEU A 269 -2.31 -34.36 -9.50
C LEU A 269 -2.71 -35.79 -9.84
N GLU A 270 -3.33 -36.52 -8.89
CA GLU A 270 -3.96 -37.79 -9.18
C GLU A 270 -4.99 -37.59 -10.30
N PRO A 271 -5.05 -38.51 -11.29
CA PRO A 271 -6.07 -38.42 -12.32
C PRO A 271 -7.44 -38.43 -11.63
N VAL A 272 -8.23 -37.39 -11.84
CA VAL A 272 -9.64 -37.38 -11.42
C VAL A 272 -10.28 -38.62 -12.06
N ALA A 273 -10.68 -39.56 -11.24
CA ALA A 273 -11.40 -40.74 -11.71
C ALA A 273 -12.60 -40.19 -12.52
N ALA A 274 -12.60 -40.49 -13.82
CA ALA A 274 -13.71 -40.10 -14.68
C ALA A 274 -14.95 -40.78 -14.07
N ALA A 275 -15.88 -39.95 -13.60
CA ALA A 275 -17.18 -40.42 -13.16
C ALA A 275 -17.84 -41.09 -14.38
N ALA A 276 -17.94 -42.38 -14.32
CA ALA A 276 -18.63 -43.21 -15.28
C ALA A 276 -20.15 -43.01 -15.16
#